data_dbba8087ab5d8261adf95bc4a378d629
#
_entry.id   dbba8087ab5d8261adf95bc4a378d629
#
_cell.length_a   1.000
_cell.length_b   1.000
_cell.length_c   1.000
_cell.angle_alpha   90.00
_cell.angle_beta   90.00
_cell.angle_gamma   90.00
#
_symmetry.space_group_name_H-M   'P 1'
#
loop_
_entity.id
_entity.type
_entity.pdbx_description
1 polymer ?
#
loop_
_entity_poly.entity_id
_entity_poly.type
_entity_poly.pdbx_seq_one_letter_code
_entity_poly.pdbx_strand_id
1 'polypeptide(L)'
;MLALVNDQVPLLVELKIPERNMQICQKAYEMLRSYHGAFLLESFNSEGLYWFRKNAPEVLRGQLSSRLTKEKSDVSWFLRFFVENLWCNFLGRPDFIAYKLTDLPKLTVTLLRIFSGTTIAVWTLRTKDAIHEGKQEYDIQIFENPVKIINK
;
A
#
# COMPACT_ATOMS: atom_id res chain seq x y z
N MET A 1 -7.89 8.35 17.02
CA MET A 1 -6.54 7.95 16.62
C MET A 1 -5.68 9.15 16.22
N LEU A 2 -6.08 10.02 15.30
CA LEU A 2 -5.27 11.20 14.91
C LEU A 2 -4.93 12.10 16.09
N ALA A 3 -5.90 12.42 16.96
CA ALA A 3 -5.67 13.21 18.17
C ALA A 3 -4.69 12.55 19.18
N LEU A 4 -4.58 11.22 19.18
CA LEU A 4 -3.63 10.50 20.04
C LEU A 4 -2.21 10.60 19.48
N VAL A 5 -2.06 10.52 18.15
CA VAL A 5 -0.77 10.62 17.47
C VAL A 5 -0.26 12.06 17.49
N ASN A 6 -1.18 13.03 17.44
CA ASN A 6 -0.90 14.45 17.59
C ASN A 6 0.32 14.94 16.80
N ASP A 7 0.37 14.57 15.53
CA ASP A 7 1.40 14.96 14.56
C ASP A 7 2.86 14.55 14.91
N GLN A 8 3.05 13.67 15.90
CA GLN A 8 4.37 13.29 16.40
C GLN A 8 5.12 12.30 15.50
N VAL A 9 4.39 11.51 14.68
CA VAL A 9 4.97 10.51 13.81
C VAL A 9 4.27 10.47 12.45
N PRO A 10 4.99 10.13 11.38
CA PRO A 10 4.37 9.89 10.08
C PRO A 10 3.36 8.73 10.14
N LEU A 11 2.29 8.83 9.36
CA LEU A 11 1.26 7.80 9.28
C LEU A 11 1.29 7.10 7.91
N LEU A 12 1.18 5.78 7.92
CA LEU A 12 0.80 4.99 6.76
C LEU A 12 -0.63 4.50 6.96
N VAL A 13 -1.54 4.98 6.12
CA VAL A 13 -2.98 4.75 6.27
C VAL A 13 -3.48 3.81 5.20
N GLU A 14 -3.83 2.57 5.59
CA GLU A 14 -4.52 1.66 4.69
C GLU A 14 -6.01 1.98 4.63
N LEU A 15 -6.54 2.26 3.44
CA LEU A 15 -7.97 2.40 3.20
C LEU A 15 -8.57 1.10 2.65
N LYS A 16 -9.42 0.47 3.44
CA LYS A 16 -10.27 -0.64 3.00
C LYS A 16 -11.54 -0.09 2.38
N ILE A 17 -11.55 0.01 1.07
CA ILE A 17 -12.63 0.61 0.31
C ILE A 17 -13.51 -0.51 -0.24
N PRO A 18 -14.76 -0.68 0.26
CA PRO A 18 -15.74 -1.59 -0.33
C PRO A 18 -16.02 -1.18 -1.78
N GLU A 19 -16.40 -2.16 -2.61
CA GLU A 19 -16.70 -1.90 -4.01
C GLU A 19 -17.67 -0.70 -4.15
N ARG A 20 -17.28 0.26 -5.01
CA ARG A 20 -18.04 1.45 -5.40
C ARG A 20 -18.42 2.42 -4.28
N ASN A 21 -17.84 2.32 -3.08
CA ASN A 21 -18.13 3.28 -2.01
C ASN A 21 -17.03 4.35 -1.88
N MET A 22 -17.00 5.29 -2.81
CA MET A 22 -16.00 6.38 -2.81
C MET A 22 -16.24 7.44 -1.72
N GLN A 23 -17.36 7.42 -1.00
CA GLN A 23 -17.59 8.29 0.17
C GLN A 23 -16.56 8.05 1.28
N ILE A 24 -16.01 6.83 1.39
CA ILE A 24 -14.93 6.52 2.30
C ILE A 24 -13.67 7.34 1.96
N CYS A 25 -13.34 7.48 0.69
CA CYS A 25 -12.20 8.30 0.25
C CYS A 25 -12.38 9.75 0.66
N GLN A 26 -13.56 10.31 0.43
CA GLN A 26 -13.88 11.68 0.82
C GLN A 26 -13.77 11.89 2.33
N LYS A 27 -14.41 11.03 3.13
CA LYS A 27 -14.35 11.12 4.60
C LYS A 27 -12.93 10.95 5.13
N ALA A 28 -12.17 10.00 4.59
CA ALA A 28 -10.78 9.81 4.98
C ALA A 28 -9.94 11.06 4.67
N TYR A 29 -10.12 11.64 3.50
CA TYR A 29 -9.42 12.88 3.13
C TYR A 29 -9.81 14.04 4.05
N GLU A 30 -11.10 14.25 4.33
CA GLU A 30 -11.57 15.30 5.26
C GLU A 30 -10.95 15.16 6.66
N MET A 31 -10.76 13.93 7.13
CA MET A 31 -10.10 13.67 8.41
C MET A 31 -8.57 13.89 8.34
N LEU A 32 -7.93 13.40 7.28
CA LEU A 32 -6.47 13.43 7.14
C LEU A 32 -5.94 14.84 6.82
N ARG A 33 -6.70 15.67 6.09
CA ARG A 33 -6.28 17.03 5.78
C ARG A 33 -6.10 17.94 7.01
N SER A 34 -6.67 17.55 8.15
CA SER A 34 -6.47 18.25 9.43
C SER A 34 -5.27 17.73 10.22
N TYR A 35 -4.62 16.68 9.75
CA TYR A 35 -3.40 16.16 10.32
C TYR A 35 -2.19 16.93 9.75
N HIS A 36 -1.40 17.55 10.62
CA HIS A 36 -0.25 18.38 10.21
C HIS A 36 1.04 17.57 10.06
N GLY A 37 1.06 16.33 10.57
CA GLY A 37 2.17 15.41 10.37
C GLY A 37 2.18 14.82 8.95
N ALA A 38 3.30 14.24 8.55
CA ALA A 38 3.40 13.53 7.27
C ALA A 38 2.51 12.27 7.26
N PHE A 39 1.84 12.00 6.16
CA PHE A 39 1.13 10.75 5.97
C PHE A 39 1.21 10.24 4.53
N LEU A 40 1.12 8.93 4.39
CA LEU A 40 0.98 8.20 3.14
C LEU A 40 -0.33 7.42 3.20
N LEU A 41 -0.94 7.22 2.05
CA LEU A 41 -2.17 6.45 1.92
C LEU A 41 -1.92 5.23 1.04
N GLU A 42 -2.49 4.09 1.39
CA GLU A 42 -2.43 2.91 0.54
C GLU A 42 -3.77 2.17 0.47
N SER A 43 -4.01 1.47 -0.62
CA SER A 43 -5.20 0.65 -0.82
C SER A 43 -5.01 -0.44 -1.87
N PHE A 44 -5.73 -1.55 -1.71
CA PHE A 44 -5.91 -2.54 -2.77
C PHE A 44 -6.84 -2.04 -3.89
N ASN A 45 -7.72 -1.10 -3.56
CA ASN A 45 -8.72 -0.59 -4.50
C ASN A 45 -8.15 0.53 -5.36
N SER A 46 -7.85 0.23 -6.62
CA SER A 46 -7.29 1.19 -7.58
C SER A 46 -8.27 2.31 -7.97
N GLU A 47 -9.59 2.10 -7.86
CA GLU A 47 -10.59 3.17 -8.07
C GLU A 47 -10.51 4.21 -6.94
N GLY A 48 -10.26 3.76 -5.71
CA GLY A 48 -10.01 4.65 -4.58
C GLY A 48 -8.74 5.48 -4.78
N LEU A 49 -7.66 4.87 -5.26
CA LEU A 49 -6.42 5.61 -5.61
C LEU A 49 -6.67 6.61 -6.74
N TYR A 50 -7.50 6.26 -7.72
CA TYR A 50 -7.92 7.18 -8.78
C TYR A 50 -8.73 8.36 -8.23
N TRP A 51 -9.61 8.11 -7.26
CA TRP A 51 -10.35 9.17 -6.57
C TRP A 51 -9.38 10.18 -5.93
N PHE A 52 -8.39 9.71 -5.16
CA PHE A 52 -7.37 10.57 -4.55
C PHE A 52 -6.55 11.31 -5.60
N ARG A 53 -6.15 10.64 -6.68
CA ARG A 53 -5.45 11.30 -7.78
C ARG A 53 -6.22 12.50 -8.34
N LYS A 54 -7.55 12.41 -8.39
CA LYS A 54 -8.41 13.46 -8.95
C LYS A 54 -8.76 14.57 -7.96
N ASN A 55 -9.00 14.20 -6.69
CA ASN A 55 -9.60 15.11 -5.70
C ASN A 55 -8.59 15.58 -4.64
N ALA A 56 -7.46 14.90 -4.49
CA ALA A 56 -6.41 15.18 -3.52
C ALA A 56 -5.03 14.76 -4.09
N PRO A 57 -4.58 15.39 -5.19
CA PRO A 57 -3.35 14.98 -5.88
C PRO A 57 -2.08 15.14 -5.04
N GLU A 58 -2.10 15.97 -4.03
CA GLU A 58 -1.01 16.19 -3.07
C GLU A 58 -0.79 15.02 -2.12
N VAL A 59 -1.79 14.14 -1.96
CA VAL A 59 -1.68 12.97 -1.09
C VAL A 59 -0.86 11.88 -1.78
N LEU A 60 0.28 11.54 -1.19
CA LEU A 60 1.09 10.41 -1.64
C LEU A 60 0.34 9.09 -1.42
N ARG A 61 0.23 8.29 -2.46
CA ARG A 61 -0.61 7.08 -2.49
C ARG A 61 0.13 5.86 -2.99
N GLY A 62 -0.10 4.73 -2.34
CA GLY A 62 0.47 3.43 -2.66
C GLY A 62 -0.56 2.43 -3.17
N GLN A 63 -0.18 1.63 -4.16
CA GLN A 63 -0.96 0.47 -4.56
C GLN A 63 -0.55 -0.74 -3.71
N LEU A 64 -1.47 -1.22 -2.86
CA LEU A 64 -1.34 -2.51 -2.19
C LEU A 64 -1.60 -3.65 -3.18
N SER A 65 -0.76 -4.67 -3.13
CA SER A 65 -0.96 -5.88 -3.94
C SER A 65 -0.31 -7.12 -3.30
N SER A 66 -0.78 -8.28 -3.74
CA SER A 66 -0.29 -9.62 -3.41
C SER A 66 -0.67 -10.59 -4.53
N ARG A 67 -0.41 -11.89 -4.38
CA ARG A 67 -0.93 -12.92 -5.31
C ARG A 67 -2.43 -13.17 -5.11
N LEU A 68 -3.23 -12.16 -5.39
CA LEU A 68 -4.68 -12.14 -5.18
C LEU A 68 -5.42 -13.26 -5.93
N THR A 69 -4.90 -13.70 -7.07
CA THR A 69 -5.51 -14.79 -7.86
C THR A 69 -5.52 -16.12 -7.13
N LYS A 70 -4.63 -16.32 -6.13
CA LYS A 70 -4.57 -17.52 -5.28
C LYS A 70 -5.48 -17.45 -4.05
N GLU A 71 -5.99 -16.28 -3.72
CA GLU A 71 -6.84 -16.07 -2.55
C GLU A 71 -8.31 -16.38 -2.91
N LYS A 72 -9.05 -16.95 -1.96
CA LYS A 72 -10.52 -17.09 -2.12
C LYS A 72 -11.16 -15.74 -1.85
N SER A 73 -11.91 -15.22 -2.82
CA SER A 73 -12.56 -13.91 -2.73
C SER A 73 -13.75 -13.85 -3.68
N ASP A 74 -14.77 -13.08 -3.31
CA ASP A 74 -15.94 -12.79 -4.15
C ASP A 74 -15.63 -11.81 -5.30
N VAL A 75 -14.44 -11.21 -5.27
CA VAL A 75 -13.94 -10.30 -6.31
C VAL A 75 -13.62 -11.09 -7.57
N SER A 76 -14.02 -10.58 -8.74
CA SER A 76 -13.77 -11.18 -10.05
C SER A 76 -12.30 -11.54 -10.23
N TRP A 77 -12.02 -12.73 -10.76
CA TRP A 77 -10.67 -13.21 -11.04
C TRP A 77 -9.89 -12.24 -11.96
N PHE A 78 -10.56 -11.67 -12.96
CA PHE A 78 -9.94 -10.68 -13.86
C PHE A 78 -9.45 -9.46 -13.09
N LEU A 79 -10.28 -8.88 -12.20
CA LEU A 79 -9.88 -7.72 -11.41
C LEU A 79 -8.70 -8.06 -10.50
N ARG A 80 -8.73 -9.21 -9.84
CA ARG A 80 -7.60 -9.69 -9.02
C ARG A 80 -6.32 -9.83 -9.84
N PHE A 81 -6.41 -10.40 -11.05
CA PHE A 81 -5.27 -10.51 -11.96
C PHE A 81 -4.70 -9.14 -12.35
N PHE A 82 -5.55 -8.16 -12.65
CA PHE A 82 -5.10 -6.82 -13.00
C PHE A 82 -4.42 -6.11 -11.82
N VAL A 83 -4.98 -6.21 -10.60
CA VAL A 83 -4.38 -5.63 -9.39
C VAL A 83 -3.09 -6.35 -9.00
N GLU A 84 -3.07 -7.69 -9.05
CA GLU A 84 -1.89 -8.51 -8.77
C GLU A 84 -0.72 -8.17 -9.69
N ASN A 85 -0.99 -7.94 -10.97
CA ASN A 85 0.03 -7.60 -11.96
C ASN A 85 0.25 -6.08 -12.10
N LEU A 86 -0.34 -5.27 -11.23
CA LEU A 86 -0.17 -3.82 -11.17
C LEU A 86 -0.61 -3.09 -12.45
N TRP A 87 -1.42 -3.74 -13.29
CA TRP A 87 -1.93 -3.12 -14.52
C TRP A 87 -2.92 -1.99 -14.24
N CYS A 88 -3.56 -1.99 -13.06
CA CYS A 88 -4.42 -0.89 -12.63
C CYS A 88 -3.64 0.38 -12.24
N ASN A 89 -2.30 0.34 -12.17
CA ASN A 89 -1.48 1.49 -11.77
C ASN A 89 -1.60 2.67 -12.73
N PHE A 90 -1.90 2.43 -14.02
CA PHE A 90 -2.17 3.54 -14.96
C PHE A 90 -3.38 4.39 -14.52
N LEU A 91 -4.34 3.81 -13.81
CA LEU A 91 -5.53 4.49 -13.31
C LEU A 91 -5.21 5.35 -12.09
N GLY A 92 -4.68 4.74 -11.05
CA GLY A 92 -4.35 5.40 -9.78
C GLY A 92 -3.09 6.26 -9.82
N ARG A 93 -2.13 5.93 -10.69
CA ARG A 93 -0.76 6.46 -10.72
C ARG A 93 -0.17 6.55 -9.31
N PRO A 94 0.04 5.40 -8.66
CA PRO A 94 0.57 5.38 -7.31
C PRO A 94 2.02 5.90 -7.28
N ASP A 95 2.38 6.56 -6.18
CA ASP A 95 3.72 7.08 -5.93
C ASP A 95 4.67 5.97 -5.44
N PHE A 96 4.10 4.91 -4.83
CA PHE A 96 4.83 3.71 -4.41
C PHE A 96 3.95 2.46 -4.55
N ILE A 97 4.58 1.29 -4.48
CA ILE A 97 3.90 -0.01 -4.51
C ILE A 97 4.19 -0.72 -3.20
N ALA A 98 3.14 -1.18 -2.50
CA ALA A 98 3.26 -2.04 -1.34
C ALA A 98 2.90 -3.49 -1.73
N TYR A 99 3.90 -4.36 -1.81
CA TYR A 99 3.72 -5.75 -2.24
C TYR A 99 4.05 -6.74 -1.11
N LYS A 100 3.28 -7.84 -1.05
CA LYS A 100 3.49 -8.88 -0.04
C LYS A 100 4.84 -9.58 -0.27
N LEU A 101 5.72 -9.57 0.73
CA LEU A 101 7.09 -10.09 0.62
C LEU A 101 7.11 -11.55 0.14
N THR A 102 6.27 -12.41 0.72
CA THR A 102 6.21 -13.84 0.37
C THR A 102 5.79 -14.13 -1.08
N ASP A 103 5.31 -13.14 -1.79
CA ASP A 103 4.86 -13.24 -3.18
C ASP A 103 5.86 -12.64 -4.17
N LEU A 104 6.98 -12.15 -3.66
CA LEU A 104 8.12 -11.66 -4.42
C LEU A 104 9.19 -12.76 -4.57
N PRO A 105 10.07 -12.69 -5.58
CA PRO A 105 10.09 -11.68 -6.64
C PRO A 105 8.94 -11.85 -7.64
N LYS A 106 8.43 -10.73 -8.17
CA LYS A 106 7.42 -10.70 -9.24
C LYS A 106 7.93 -9.87 -10.42
N LEU A 107 7.85 -10.41 -11.61
CA LEU A 107 8.39 -9.78 -12.82
C LEU A 107 7.88 -8.36 -13.02
N THR A 108 6.58 -8.12 -12.84
CA THR A 108 5.98 -6.78 -12.98
C THR A 108 6.52 -5.77 -11.98
N VAL A 109 6.75 -6.17 -10.72
CA VAL A 109 7.37 -5.33 -9.69
C VAL A 109 8.81 -5.02 -10.05
N THR A 110 9.58 -6.04 -10.47
CA THR A 110 10.96 -5.88 -10.89
C THR A 110 11.09 -4.91 -12.07
N LEU A 111 10.23 -5.06 -13.08
CA LEU A 111 10.24 -4.17 -14.26
C LEU A 111 9.89 -2.73 -13.88
N LEU A 112 8.89 -2.52 -13.04
CA LEU A 112 8.52 -1.18 -12.56
C LEU A 112 9.68 -0.52 -11.78
N ARG A 113 10.37 -1.29 -10.93
CA ARG A 113 11.53 -0.80 -10.20
C ARG A 113 12.66 -0.38 -11.15
N ILE A 114 12.99 -1.22 -12.14
CA ILE A 114 14.09 -0.96 -13.08
C ILE A 114 13.78 0.20 -14.02
N PHE A 115 12.58 0.23 -14.61
CA PHE A 115 12.26 1.18 -15.68
C PHE A 115 11.71 2.52 -15.17
N SER A 116 11.04 2.55 -14.02
CA SER A 116 10.42 3.77 -13.49
C SER A 116 10.98 4.22 -12.13
N GLY A 117 11.94 3.50 -11.56
CA GLY A 117 12.48 3.84 -10.23
C GLY A 117 11.43 3.83 -9.13
N THR A 118 10.35 3.05 -9.28
CA THR A 118 9.24 3.03 -8.34
C THR A 118 9.70 2.52 -6.98
N THR A 119 9.37 3.25 -5.92
CA THR A 119 9.60 2.84 -4.54
C THR A 119 8.76 1.61 -4.19
N ILE A 120 9.39 0.58 -3.63
CA ILE A 120 8.75 -0.67 -3.24
C ILE A 120 8.73 -0.79 -1.72
N ALA A 121 7.52 -0.83 -1.16
CA ALA A 121 7.26 -1.21 0.21
C ALA A 121 6.93 -2.71 0.28
N VAL A 122 7.44 -3.41 1.29
CA VAL A 122 7.12 -4.83 1.51
C VAL A 122 6.42 -5.05 2.84
N TRP A 123 5.40 -5.92 2.83
CA TRP A 123 4.52 -6.23 3.97
C TRP A 123 4.18 -7.73 4.02
N THR A 124 3.75 -8.32 5.09
CA THR A 124 3.96 -7.91 6.46
C THR A 124 5.12 -8.70 7.02
N LEU A 125 6.15 -8.04 7.49
CA LEU A 125 7.35 -8.69 8.02
C LEU A 125 7.09 -9.14 9.46
N ARG A 126 7.23 -10.44 9.73
CA ARG A 126 6.91 -11.04 11.04
C ARG A 126 8.07 -11.79 11.67
N THR A 127 9.20 -11.91 10.96
CA THR A 127 10.40 -12.63 11.41
C THR A 127 11.66 -11.80 11.19
N LYS A 128 12.74 -12.11 11.90
CA LYS A 128 14.05 -11.46 11.72
C LYS A 128 14.57 -11.64 10.30
N ASP A 129 14.40 -12.84 9.74
CA ASP A 129 14.86 -13.15 8.38
C ASP A 129 14.09 -12.33 7.34
N ALA A 130 12.76 -12.24 7.47
CA ALA A 130 11.95 -11.39 6.59
C ALA A 130 12.32 -9.90 6.68
N ILE A 131 12.65 -9.40 7.88
CA ILE A 131 13.14 -8.02 8.04
C ILE A 131 14.50 -7.85 7.37
N HIS A 132 15.40 -8.83 7.52
CA HIS A 132 16.71 -8.78 6.90
C HIS A 132 16.60 -8.76 5.37
N GLU A 133 15.83 -9.69 4.80
CA GLU A 133 15.51 -9.74 3.36
C GLU A 133 14.87 -8.43 2.87
N GLY A 134 13.85 -7.95 3.58
CA GLY A 134 13.17 -6.69 3.24
C GLY A 134 14.12 -5.48 3.20
N LYS A 135 15.06 -5.40 4.14
CA LYS A 135 16.04 -4.32 4.20
C LYS A 135 17.08 -4.38 3.10
N GLN A 136 17.46 -5.56 2.65
CA GLN A 136 18.46 -5.72 1.60
C GLN A 136 17.89 -5.44 0.21
N GLU A 137 16.64 -5.83 -0.01
CA GLU A 137 16.08 -5.89 -1.36
C GLU A 137 15.07 -4.77 -1.67
N TYR A 138 14.49 -4.10 -0.64
CA TYR A 138 13.36 -3.19 -0.83
C TYR A 138 13.51 -1.90 -0.03
N ASP A 139 12.74 -0.87 -0.41
CA ASP A 139 12.94 0.50 0.08
C ASP A 139 12.25 0.75 1.43
N ILE A 140 11.03 0.20 1.63
CA ILE A 140 10.22 0.40 2.83
C ILE A 140 9.79 -0.95 3.40
N GLN A 141 9.91 -1.11 4.74
CA GLN A 141 9.52 -2.32 5.45
C GLN A 141 8.32 -2.06 6.35
N ILE A 142 7.23 -2.79 6.11
CA ILE A 142 6.02 -2.76 6.94
C ILE A 142 5.97 -4.03 7.76
N PHE A 143 6.09 -3.91 9.10
CA PHE A 143 6.16 -5.06 10.00
C PHE A 143 5.11 -4.99 11.11
N GLU A 144 4.76 -6.15 11.64
CA GLU A 144 3.79 -6.33 12.71
C GLU A 144 4.48 -6.83 13.97
N ASN A 145 4.05 -6.32 15.14
CA ASN A 145 4.57 -6.76 16.45
C ASN A 145 6.10 -6.71 16.60
N PRO A 146 6.73 -5.53 16.44
CA PRO A 146 8.18 -5.39 16.44
C PRO A 146 8.83 -5.95 17.73
N VAL A 147 8.18 -5.81 18.88
CA VAL A 147 8.68 -6.28 20.18
C VAL A 147 8.86 -7.82 20.19
N LYS A 148 7.95 -8.57 19.58
CA LYS A 148 8.06 -10.04 19.45
C LYS A 148 9.16 -10.46 18.48
N ILE A 149 9.46 -9.62 17.49
CA ILE A 149 10.48 -9.91 16.48
C ILE A 149 11.88 -9.63 17.04
N ILE A 150 12.04 -8.59 17.87
CA ILE A 150 13.33 -8.18 18.43
C ILE A 150 13.76 -9.13 19.57
N ASN A 151 12.80 -9.64 20.37
CA ASN A 151 13.05 -10.45 21.57
C ASN A 151 13.10 -11.97 21.31
N LYS A 152 13.02 -12.43 20.08
CA LYS A 152 13.30 -13.82 19.68
C LYS A 152 14.64 -13.89 18.96
#